data_6c22b8c0e7dc2d4d4693be9c600ddfba
#
_entry.id   6c22b8c0e7dc2d4d4693be9c600ddfba
#
_cell.length_a   1.000
_cell.length_b   1.000
_cell.length_c   1.000
_cell.angle_alpha   90.00
_cell.angle_beta   90.00
_cell.angle_gamma   90.00
#
_symmetry.space_group_name_H-M   'P 1'
#
loop_
_entity.id
_entity.type
_entity.pdbx_description
1 polymer ?
#
loop_
_entity_poly.entity_id
_entity_poly.type
_entity_poly.pdbx_seq_one_letter_code
_entity_poly.pdbx_strand_id
1 'polypeptide(L)'
;MTPEQYIQSLVGGGIVISNVTFSGNANQIGTFDGVNSNIGFNSGVVMAAGPIDGLLGGPADVDAGQPGSGLADNDLLAVAQSVNPAINSTSDAVILEFDFVPSSNVAAFNFVFASDEYLQWIGSIFNDVFAFFVSGPGITGPYSSPAGFPGGSANVALVPGTNTPITISTIHPTSNAAFYVQNTGSSHSMNGFTVPIPVELSVQCGETYHFKYAIACLLYTSPSPRDR
;
A
#
# COMPACT_ATOMS: atom_id res chain seq x y z
N MET A 1 18.35 4.85 4.69
CA MET A 1 18.43 3.37 4.47
C MET A 1 18.36 3.12 2.96
N THR A 2 18.95 2.00 2.47
CA THR A 2 18.74 1.56 1.09
C THR A 2 17.43 0.79 0.97
N PRO A 3 16.87 0.59 -0.24
CA PRO A 3 15.68 -0.23 -0.45
C PRO A 3 15.81 -1.63 0.16
N GLU A 4 16.96 -2.28 0.01
CA GLU A 4 17.25 -3.59 0.61
C GLU A 4 17.20 -3.56 2.13
N GLN A 5 17.67 -2.48 2.77
CA GLN A 5 17.64 -2.34 4.23
C GLN A 5 16.20 -2.20 4.74
N TYR A 6 15.30 -1.55 4.01
CA TYR A 6 13.87 -1.50 4.36
C TYR A 6 13.27 -2.90 4.35
N ILE A 7 13.48 -3.67 3.26
CA ILE A 7 12.96 -5.05 3.20
C ILE A 7 13.56 -5.93 4.30
N GLN A 8 14.89 -5.85 4.52
CA GLN A 8 15.56 -6.63 5.56
C GLN A 8 15.00 -6.33 6.97
N SER A 9 14.52 -5.10 7.22
CA SER A 9 13.91 -4.76 8.51
C SER A 9 12.51 -5.35 8.70
N LEU A 10 11.83 -5.75 7.62
CA LEU A 10 10.49 -6.34 7.64
C LEU A 10 10.51 -7.87 7.67
N VAL A 11 11.49 -8.48 6.98
CA VAL A 11 11.51 -9.94 6.84
C VAL A 11 12.16 -10.60 8.04
N GLY A 12 11.51 -11.64 8.55
CA GLY A 12 12.07 -12.54 9.56
C GLY A 12 13.10 -13.50 8.96
N GLY A 13 13.75 -14.26 9.82
CA GLY A 13 14.62 -15.37 9.38
C GLY A 13 13.83 -16.38 8.55
N GLY A 14 14.45 -16.92 7.49
CA GLY A 14 13.84 -17.94 6.63
C GLY A 14 13.26 -17.42 5.31
N ILE A 15 13.53 -16.16 4.96
CA ILE A 15 13.22 -15.60 3.64
C ILE A 15 14.52 -15.06 3.02
N VAL A 16 14.84 -15.47 1.80
CA VAL A 16 15.95 -14.93 1.02
C VAL A 16 15.39 -13.86 0.09
N ILE A 17 15.97 -12.66 0.12
CA ILE A 17 15.55 -11.50 -0.69
C ILE A 17 16.60 -11.22 -1.75
N SER A 18 16.15 -10.86 -2.95
CA SER A 18 16.99 -10.44 -4.07
C SER A 18 16.25 -9.47 -4.99
N ASN A 19 16.97 -8.89 -5.96
CA ASN A 19 16.43 -8.02 -7.02
C ASN A 19 15.56 -6.86 -6.48
N VAL A 20 15.99 -6.26 -5.37
CA VAL A 20 15.26 -5.14 -4.75
C VAL A 20 15.39 -3.89 -5.62
N THR A 21 14.26 -3.30 -5.98
CA THR A 21 14.17 -2.03 -6.71
C THR A 21 13.21 -1.07 -6.01
N PHE A 22 13.45 0.22 -6.19
CA PHE A 22 12.59 1.28 -5.66
C PHE A 22 12.40 2.35 -6.73
N SER A 23 11.15 2.72 -6.97
CA SER A 23 10.75 3.82 -7.84
C SER A 23 9.88 4.79 -7.07
N GLY A 24 10.30 6.03 -6.99
CA GLY A 24 9.70 7.10 -6.18
C GLY A 24 10.75 8.07 -5.66
N ASN A 25 10.33 9.05 -4.86
CA ASN A 25 11.25 9.95 -4.18
C ASN A 25 11.72 9.32 -2.86
N ALA A 26 12.97 9.57 -2.49
CA ALA A 26 13.56 9.02 -1.27
C ALA A 26 12.84 9.40 0.03
N ASN A 27 12.07 10.49 0.02
CA ASN A 27 11.26 10.95 1.15
C ASN A 27 9.84 10.37 1.17
N GLN A 28 9.49 9.47 0.26
CA GLN A 28 8.21 8.75 0.22
C GLN A 28 8.28 7.37 0.88
N ILE A 29 9.45 6.97 1.39
CA ILE A 29 9.65 5.70 2.11
C ILE A 29 10.49 5.94 3.36
N GLY A 30 10.18 5.24 4.44
CA GLY A 30 10.94 5.32 5.69
C GLY A 30 10.55 4.21 6.67
N THR A 31 11.18 4.25 7.84
CA THR A 31 10.77 3.44 8.99
C THR A 31 10.05 4.31 10.00
N PHE A 32 9.17 3.71 10.79
CA PHE A 32 8.48 4.39 11.87
C PHE A 32 8.64 3.67 13.20
N ASP A 33 8.59 4.44 14.29
CA ASP A 33 8.40 3.97 15.66
C ASP A 33 6.94 4.25 16.05
N GLY A 34 6.18 3.19 16.23
CA GLY A 34 4.75 3.23 16.54
C GLY A 34 4.41 2.92 18.00
N VAL A 35 5.41 2.73 18.88
CA VAL A 35 5.19 2.33 20.28
C VAL A 35 4.22 3.25 21.03
N ASN A 36 4.25 4.55 20.72
CA ASN A 36 3.35 5.54 21.31
C ASN A 36 2.22 5.98 20.37
N SER A 37 1.96 5.23 19.29
CA SER A 37 0.90 5.51 18.33
C SER A 37 -0.29 4.56 18.51
N ASN A 38 -1.41 4.91 17.88
CA ASN A 38 -2.59 4.05 17.81
C ASN A 38 -2.65 3.20 16.54
N ILE A 39 -1.56 3.16 15.74
CA ILE A 39 -1.52 2.47 14.44
C ILE A 39 -1.55 0.92 14.55
N GLY A 40 -1.29 0.37 15.74
CA GLY A 40 -1.33 -1.08 15.99
C GLY A 40 -0.03 -1.82 15.73
N PHE A 41 1.06 -1.13 15.37
CA PHE A 41 2.40 -1.68 15.22
C PHE A 41 3.42 -0.90 16.03
N ASN A 42 4.40 -1.59 16.61
CA ASN A 42 5.50 -0.95 17.33
C ASN A 42 6.55 -0.36 16.40
N SER A 43 6.71 -0.93 15.21
CA SER A 43 7.64 -0.45 14.19
C SER A 43 7.32 -1.07 12.84
N GLY A 44 7.85 -0.48 11.77
CA GLY A 44 7.68 -1.00 10.42
C GLY A 44 8.28 -0.08 9.39
N VAL A 45 7.95 -0.38 8.14
CA VAL A 45 8.24 0.48 6.99
C VAL A 45 6.96 1.21 6.60
N VAL A 46 7.07 2.50 6.34
CA VAL A 46 6.00 3.33 5.82
C VAL A 46 6.33 3.74 4.38
N MET A 47 5.33 3.68 3.52
CA MET A 47 5.36 4.28 2.18
C MET A 47 4.14 5.18 2.02
N ALA A 48 4.32 6.30 1.35
CA ALA A 48 3.26 7.28 1.12
C ALA A 48 3.35 7.86 -0.29
N ALA A 49 2.22 8.26 -0.87
CA ALA A 49 2.18 8.95 -2.15
C ALA A 49 2.81 10.35 -2.08
N GLY A 50 2.82 10.98 -0.88
CA GLY A 50 3.56 12.22 -0.57
C GLY A 50 4.76 11.98 0.36
N PRO A 51 5.47 13.05 0.76
CA PRO A 51 6.57 12.97 1.72
C PRO A 51 6.11 12.44 3.08
N ILE A 52 6.85 11.46 3.64
CA ILE A 52 6.53 10.84 4.93
C ILE A 52 6.67 11.78 6.12
N ASP A 53 7.42 12.87 5.99
CA ASP A 53 7.54 13.89 7.05
C ASP A 53 6.19 14.56 7.36
N GLY A 54 5.28 14.64 6.38
CA GLY A 54 3.92 15.13 6.54
C GLY A 54 2.99 14.19 7.33
N LEU A 55 3.43 12.97 7.61
CA LEU A 55 2.63 11.99 8.35
C LEU A 55 2.68 12.19 9.87
N LEU A 56 3.56 13.05 10.37
CA LEU A 56 3.72 13.31 11.81
C LEU A 56 2.70 14.34 12.32
N GLY A 57 2.26 14.17 13.56
CA GLY A 57 1.28 15.07 14.20
C GLY A 57 -0.12 14.48 14.25
N GLY A 58 -1.09 15.22 14.79
CA GLY A 58 -2.49 14.78 14.83
C GLY A 58 -3.23 14.99 13.51
N PRO A 59 -4.43 14.41 13.35
CA PRO A 59 -5.30 14.68 12.21
C PRO A 59 -5.45 16.18 12.04
N ALA A 60 -5.15 16.66 10.87
CA ALA A 60 -5.27 18.08 10.54
C ALA A 60 -6.02 18.16 9.21
N ASP A 61 -6.84 19.21 9.06
CA ASP A 61 -7.40 19.58 7.75
C ASP A 61 -6.29 20.10 6.81
N VAL A 62 -5.07 19.65 7.03
CA VAL A 62 -3.90 20.04 6.27
C VAL A 62 -3.60 18.92 5.30
N ASP A 63 -3.82 19.25 4.09
CA ASP A 63 -3.27 18.63 2.93
C ASP A 63 -1.82 18.17 3.16
N ALA A 64 -1.62 16.90 3.42
CA ALA A 64 -0.31 16.28 3.31
C ALA A 64 0.15 16.21 1.84
N GLY A 65 -0.64 16.80 0.93
CA GLY A 65 -0.53 16.78 -0.51
C GLY A 65 0.64 17.58 -1.08
N GLN A 66 1.84 17.35 -0.56
CA GLN A 66 3.05 17.82 -1.25
C GLN A 66 3.31 16.92 -2.46
N PRO A 67 3.79 17.49 -3.59
CA PRO A 67 4.07 16.71 -4.78
C PRO A 67 4.99 15.52 -4.49
N GLY A 68 4.60 14.37 -4.96
CA GLY A 68 5.37 13.13 -4.86
C GLY A 68 6.32 12.92 -6.05
N SER A 69 6.35 11.70 -6.57
CA SER A 69 7.29 11.30 -7.64
C SER A 69 6.86 11.73 -9.04
N GLY A 70 5.58 12.06 -9.25
CA GLY A 70 4.99 12.26 -10.58
C GLY A 70 4.82 10.98 -11.41
N LEU A 71 5.18 9.82 -10.86
CA LEU A 71 5.07 8.53 -11.55
C LEU A 71 3.63 8.04 -11.57
N ALA A 72 3.26 7.30 -12.62
CA ALA A 72 1.99 6.59 -12.74
C ALA A 72 2.25 5.07 -12.72
N ASP A 73 1.23 4.30 -12.32
CA ASP A 73 1.28 2.83 -12.35
C ASP A 73 -0.04 2.27 -12.89
N ASN A 74 0.04 1.47 -13.96
CA ASN A 74 -1.13 0.92 -14.64
C ASN A 74 -1.83 -0.20 -13.85
N ASP A 75 -1.11 -0.95 -13.03
CA ASP A 75 -1.72 -1.99 -12.19
C ASP A 75 -2.52 -1.35 -11.06
N LEU A 76 -1.98 -0.29 -10.43
CA LEU A 76 -2.74 0.52 -9.46
C LEU A 76 -3.97 1.18 -10.11
N LEU A 77 -3.84 1.69 -11.35
CA LEU A 77 -4.99 2.21 -12.08
C LEU A 77 -6.07 1.13 -12.27
N ALA A 78 -5.69 -0.08 -12.65
CA ALA A 78 -6.63 -1.19 -12.80
C ALA A 78 -7.30 -1.57 -11.47
N VAL A 79 -6.57 -1.55 -10.35
CA VAL A 79 -7.14 -1.75 -9.00
C VAL A 79 -8.15 -0.66 -8.69
N ALA A 80 -7.81 0.62 -8.90
CA ALA A 80 -8.68 1.76 -8.65
C ALA A 80 -9.97 1.67 -9.49
N GLN A 81 -9.85 1.35 -10.77
CA GLN A 81 -10.97 1.19 -11.70
C GLN A 81 -11.90 0.02 -11.35
N SER A 82 -11.39 -1.01 -10.69
CA SER A 82 -12.23 -2.11 -10.19
C SER A 82 -13.18 -1.67 -9.08
N VAL A 83 -12.85 -0.59 -8.35
CA VAL A 83 -13.69 0.03 -7.31
C VAL A 83 -14.52 1.17 -7.88
N ASN A 84 -13.91 2.04 -8.69
CA ASN A 84 -14.59 3.16 -9.34
C ASN A 84 -14.10 3.32 -10.79
N PRO A 85 -14.90 2.87 -11.79
CA PRO A 85 -14.52 2.95 -13.21
C PRO A 85 -14.32 4.36 -13.77
N ALA A 86 -14.73 5.39 -13.05
CA ALA A 86 -14.54 6.79 -13.48
C ALA A 86 -13.11 7.29 -13.27
N ILE A 87 -12.28 6.56 -12.53
CA ILE A 87 -10.86 6.87 -12.33
C ILE A 87 -10.11 6.60 -13.63
N ASN A 88 -9.27 7.53 -14.07
CA ASN A 88 -8.59 7.45 -15.36
C ASN A 88 -7.07 7.62 -15.31
N SER A 89 -6.50 7.95 -14.16
CA SER A 89 -5.06 8.08 -13.97
C SER A 89 -4.64 7.89 -12.52
N THR A 90 -3.38 7.52 -12.33
CA THR A 90 -2.67 7.55 -11.05
C THR A 90 -1.52 8.55 -11.15
N SER A 91 -1.08 9.11 -10.04
CA SER A 91 0.10 9.96 -9.94
C SER A 91 0.85 9.72 -8.64
N ASP A 92 2.07 10.20 -8.59
CA ASP A 92 2.93 10.13 -7.39
C ASP A 92 3.15 8.71 -6.87
N ALA A 93 3.13 7.74 -7.80
CA ALA A 93 3.33 6.35 -7.46
C ALA A 93 4.70 6.12 -6.78
N VAL A 94 4.66 5.32 -5.74
CA VAL A 94 5.84 4.79 -5.05
C VAL A 94 5.78 3.29 -5.13
N ILE A 95 6.85 2.68 -5.61
CA ILE A 95 6.88 1.25 -5.91
C ILE A 95 8.14 0.66 -5.31
N LEU A 96 7.98 -0.38 -4.50
CA LEU A 96 9.06 -1.19 -3.94
C LEU A 96 8.85 -2.62 -4.40
N GLU A 97 9.83 -3.15 -5.12
CA GLU A 97 9.75 -4.50 -5.69
C GLU A 97 10.94 -5.33 -5.23
N PHE A 98 10.71 -6.61 -5.07
CA PHE A 98 11.77 -7.56 -4.76
C PHE A 98 11.35 -9.00 -5.07
N ASP A 99 12.33 -9.85 -5.30
CA ASP A 99 12.12 -11.29 -5.33
C ASP A 99 12.38 -11.89 -3.96
N PHE A 100 11.61 -12.92 -3.61
CA PHE A 100 11.81 -13.66 -2.37
C PHE A 100 11.69 -15.16 -2.56
N VAL A 101 12.46 -15.90 -1.75
CA VAL A 101 12.39 -17.35 -1.67
C VAL A 101 12.01 -17.74 -0.24
N PRO A 102 10.80 -18.28 -0.03
CA PRO A 102 10.34 -18.69 1.30
C PRO A 102 10.97 -20.03 1.73
N SER A 103 11.21 -20.19 3.01
CA SER A 103 11.64 -21.46 3.62
C SER A 103 10.47 -22.32 4.13
N SER A 104 9.22 -21.89 3.89
CA SER A 104 8.00 -22.61 4.27
C SER A 104 6.96 -22.53 3.16
N ASN A 105 5.86 -23.27 3.29
CA ASN A 105 4.75 -23.23 2.32
C ASN A 105 3.73 -22.11 2.61
N VAL A 106 4.04 -21.23 3.56
CA VAL A 106 3.24 -20.04 3.86
C VAL A 106 4.18 -18.86 4.01
N ALA A 107 3.88 -17.76 3.32
CA ALA A 107 4.45 -16.44 3.57
C ALA A 107 3.36 -15.56 4.17
N ALA A 108 3.67 -14.85 5.25
CA ALA A 108 2.68 -14.02 5.93
C ALA A 108 3.28 -12.66 6.32
N PHE A 109 2.45 -11.62 6.26
CA PHE A 109 2.79 -10.29 6.76
C PHE A 109 1.52 -9.56 7.22
N ASN A 110 1.70 -8.47 7.94
CA ASN A 110 0.61 -7.60 8.35
C ASN A 110 0.84 -6.18 7.82
N PHE A 111 -0.26 -5.47 7.56
CA PHE A 111 -0.20 -4.07 7.15
C PHE A 111 -1.34 -3.26 7.73
N VAL A 112 -1.19 -1.94 7.71
CA VAL A 112 -2.23 -0.95 7.94
C VAL A 112 -2.28 -0.03 6.74
N PHE A 113 -3.47 0.21 6.22
CA PHE A 113 -3.74 1.27 5.26
C PHE A 113 -4.25 2.49 6.01
N ALA A 114 -3.71 3.66 5.72
CA ALA A 114 -4.11 4.92 6.33
C ALA A 114 -4.24 6.01 5.26
N SER A 115 -5.21 6.91 5.42
CA SER A 115 -5.41 8.04 4.50
C SER A 115 -5.94 9.26 5.25
N ASP A 116 -5.53 10.43 4.83
CA ASP A 116 -6.09 11.72 5.23
C ASP A 116 -7.43 12.02 4.52
N GLU A 117 -7.76 11.26 3.46
CA GLU A 117 -9.00 11.40 2.69
C GLU A 117 -10.25 10.82 3.39
N TYR A 118 -10.07 10.03 4.46
CA TYR A 118 -11.19 9.58 5.30
C TYR A 118 -11.81 10.79 6.00
N LEU A 119 -13.04 10.94 6.04
CA LEU A 119 -14.29 10.43 5.52
C LEU A 119 -14.79 11.27 4.34
N GLN A 120 -14.09 12.37 4.07
CA GLN A 120 -14.51 13.46 3.19
C GLN A 120 -14.65 13.00 1.73
N TRP A 121 -13.77 12.09 1.29
CA TRP A 121 -13.65 11.71 -0.12
C TRP A 121 -14.16 10.30 -0.44
N ILE A 122 -14.86 9.65 0.51
CA ILE A 122 -15.47 8.33 0.29
C ILE A 122 -16.42 8.38 -0.91
N GLY A 123 -16.25 7.41 -1.83
CA GLY A 123 -17.06 7.30 -3.04
C GLY A 123 -16.73 8.31 -4.14
N SER A 124 -15.76 9.19 -3.92
CA SER A 124 -15.28 10.13 -4.93
C SER A 124 -14.29 9.49 -5.90
N ILE A 125 -13.85 10.28 -6.88
CA ILE A 125 -12.73 9.90 -7.77
C ILE A 125 -11.36 10.25 -7.16
N PHE A 126 -11.33 10.99 -6.06
CA PHE A 126 -10.16 11.28 -5.25
C PHE A 126 -10.06 10.20 -4.18
N ASN A 127 -9.22 9.21 -4.41
CA ASN A 127 -9.13 8.04 -3.55
C ASN A 127 -7.76 7.40 -3.74
N ASP A 128 -6.87 7.58 -2.78
CA ASP A 128 -5.58 6.94 -2.82
C ASP A 128 -5.72 5.43 -3.02
N VAL A 129 -4.86 4.88 -3.83
CA VAL A 129 -4.85 3.46 -4.14
C VAL A 129 -3.51 2.85 -3.75
N PHE A 130 -3.57 1.69 -3.16
CA PHE A 130 -2.41 0.86 -2.92
C PHE A 130 -2.70 -0.61 -3.24
N ALA A 131 -1.65 -1.38 -3.46
CA ALA A 131 -1.75 -2.81 -3.67
C ALA A 131 -0.47 -3.52 -3.26
N PHE A 132 -0.62 -4.79 -2.95
CA PHE A 132 0.47 -5.76 -2.86
C PHE A 132 0.29 -6.78 -3.98
N PHE A 133 1.08 -6.66 -5.02
CA PHE A 133 1.05 -7.60 -6.14
C PHE A 133 2.05 -8.71 -5.91
N VAL A 134 1.61 -9.95 -6.08
CA VAL A 134 2.47 -11.13 -5.93
C VAL A 134 2.39 -11.97 -7.21
N SER A 135 3.53 -12.42 -7.70
CA SER A 135 3.66 -13.34 -8.83
C SER A 135 4.53 -14.52 -8.44
N GLY A 136 4.29 -15.68 -9.02
CA GLY A 136 5.12 -16.87 -8.80
C GLY A 136 4.38 -18.17 -9.01
N PRO A 137 5.01 -19.31 -8.71
CA PRO A 137 4.39 -20.62 -8.86
C PRO A 137 3.06 -20.75 -8.11
N GLY A 138 2.01 -21.15 -8.83
CA GLY A 138 0.66 -21.28 -8.26
C GLY A 138 -0.14 -19.99 -8.12
N ILE A 139 0.45 -18.83 -8.44
CA ILE A 139 -0.22 -17.54 -8.43
C ILE A 139 -0.54 -17.13 -9.87
N THR A 140 -1.78 -16.70 -10.08
CA THR A 140 -2.24 -16.13 -11.35
C THR A 140 -3.10 -14.92 -11.06
N GLY A 141 -3.05 -13.91 -11.94
CA GLY A 141 -3.87 -12.72 -11.75
C GLY A 141 -3.86 -11.81 -12.98
N PRO A 142 -4.72 -10.77 -12.95
CA PRO A 142 -4.92 -9.89 -14.10
C PRO A 142 -3.87 -8.79 -14.23
N TYR A 143 -3.00 -8.63 -13.21
CA TYR A 143 -2.03 -7.54 -13.20
C TYR A 143 -0.70 -7.96 -13.83
N SER A 144 0.14 -7.00 -14.17
CA SER A 144 1.42 -7.25 -14.78
C SER A 144 2.39 -7.98 -13.83
N SER A 145 3.32 -8.70 -14.41
CA SER A 145 4.40 -9.39 -13.70
C SER A 145 5.70 -9.25 -14.46
N PRO A 146 6.87 -9.28 -13.79
CA PRO A 146 8.15 -9.22 -14.49
C PRO A 146 8.41 -10.48 -15.30
N ALA A 147 9.39 -10.38 -16.19
CA ALA A 147 9.86 -11.53 -16.96
C ALA A 147 10.29 -12.67 -16.03
N GLY A 148 9.85 -13.88 -16.33
CA GLY A 148 10.07 -15.05 -15.47
C GLY A 148 8.83 -15.48 -14.66
N PHE A 149 7.80 -14.62 -14.57
CA PHE A 149 6.55 -14.91 -13.85
C PHE A 149 5.33 -14.85 -14.79
N PRO A 150 5.13 -15.85 -15.68
CA PRO A 150 4.17 -15.75 -16.79
C PRO A 150 2.68 -15.79 -16.38
N GLY A 151 2.38 -16.06 -15.11
CA GLY A 151 1.01 -16.14 -14.60
C GLY A 151 0.34 -14.78 -14.35
N GLY A 152 1.04 -13.68 -14.56
CA GLY A 152 0.63 -12.37 -14.08
C GLY A 152 0.78 -12.23 -12.57
N SER A 153 0.24 -11.17 -11.98
CA SER A 153 0.23 -10.98 -10.54
C SER A 153 -1.19 -10.87 -9.96
N ALA A 154 -1.34 -11.29 -8.71
CA ALA A 154 -2.55 -11.12 -7.92
C ALA A 154 -2.35 -9.99 -6.90
N ASN A 155 -3.35 -9.12 -6.75
CA ASN A 155 -3.40 -8.19 -5.62
C ASN A 155 -3.85 -8.95 -4.36
N VAL A 156 -3.08 -8.86 -3.29
CA VAL A 156 -3.39 -9.51 -2.00
C VAL A 156 -3.78 -8.51 -0.91
N ALA A 157 -3.82 -7.21 -1.22
CA ALA A 157 -4.35 -6.16 -0.36
C ALA A 157 -5.88 -6.10 -0.48
N LEU A 158 -6.56 -7.10 0.06
CA LEU A 158 -8.00 -7.27 -0.06
C LEU A 158 -8.68 -7.15 1.31
N VAL A 159 -9.93 -6.69 1.30
CA VAL A 159 -10.79 -6.74 2.48
C VAL A 159 -10.91 -8.20 2.92
N PRO A 160 -10.58 -8.53 4.18
CA PRO A 160 -10.53 -9.92 4.64
C PRO A 160 -11.79 -10.73 4.32
N GLY A 161 -11.58 -11.91 3.71
CA GLY A 161 -12.67 -12.80 3.32
C GLY A 161 -13.40 -12.42 2.03
N THR A 162 -12.89 -11.44 1.27
CA THR A 162 -13.46 -10.97 0.00
C THR A 162 -12.40 -10.87 -1.10
N ASN A 163 -12.85 -10.56 -2.34
CA ASN A 163 -11.97 -10.19 -3.46
C ASN A 163 -11.97 -8.66 -3.70
N THR A 164 -12.42 -7.87 -2.74
CA THR A 164 -12.54 -6.42 -2.88
C THR A 164 -11.23 -5.75 -2.45
N PRO A 165 -10.60 -4.92 -3.29
CA PRO A 165 -9.42 -4.15 -2.89
C PRO A 165 -9.72 -3.20 -1.72
N ILE A 166 -8.71 -3.00 -0.87
CA ILE A 166 -8.82 -2.04 0.23
C ILE A 166 -8.59 -0.63 -0.31
N THR A 167 -9.55 0.25 -0.04
CA THR A 167 -9.52 1.69 -0.32
C THR A 167 -10.35 2.40 0.75
N ILE A 168 -10.32 3.75 0.77
CA ILE A 168 -11.22 4.50 1.67
C ILE A 168 -12.70 4.26 1.34
N SER A 169 -13.02 3.88 0.11
CA SER A 169 -14.41 3.62 -0.33
C SER A 169 -14.88 2.20 -0.02
N THR A 170 -13.98 1.29 0.34
CA THR A 170 -14.32 -0.11 0.65
C THR A 170 -14.23 -0.44 2.15
N ILE A 171 -13.41 0.30 2.90
CA ILE A 171 -13.34 0.21 4.38
C ILE A 171 -13.61 1.60 4.96
N HIS A 172 -14.74 1.78 5.63
CA HIS A 172 -15.14 3.03 6.31
C HIS A 172 -16.28 2.74 7.29
N PRO A 173 -16.79 3.72 8.09
CA PRO A 173 -17.77 3.44 9.15
C PRO A 173 -19.06 2.75 8.75
N THR A 174 -19.44 2.79 7.47
CA THR A 174 -20.68 2.15 6.96
C THR A 174 -20.43 1.01 5.98
N SER A 175 -19.15 0.69 5.71
CA SER A 175 -18.75 -0.45 4.87
C SER A 175 -17.52 -1.12 5.46
N ASN A 176 -17.59 -2.42 5.70
CA ASN A 176 -16.51 -3.19 6.33
C ASN A 176 -16.00 -2.53 7.63
N ALA A 177 -16.90 -1.94 8.40
CA ALA A 177 -16.63 -1.07 9.55
C ALA A 177 -15.78 -1.74 10.65
N ALA A 178 -15.79 -3.07 10.74
CA ALA A 178 -14.95 -3.83 11.67
C ALA A 178 -13.45 -3.65 11.42
N PHE A 179 -13.07 -3.24 10.22
CA PHE A 179 -11.67 -2.99 9.85
C PHE A 179 -11.28 -1.52 9.87
N TYR A 180 -12.23 -0.60 10.10
CA TYR A 180 -12.00 0.83 10.10
C TYR A 180 -11.70 1.36 11.51
N VAL A 181 -10.74 2.25 11.62
CA VAL A 181 -10.43 3.02 12.82
C VAL A 181 -10.40 4.50 12.48
N GLN A 182 -11.23 5.29 13.15
CA GLN A 182 -11.10 6.75 13.06
C GLN A 182 -9.92 7.20 13.91
N ASN A 183 -9.05 8.03 13.34
CA ASN A 183 -7.93 8.57 14.09
C ASN A 183 -8.42 9.67 15.06
N THR A 184 -8.32 9.40 16.34
CA THR A 184 -8.56 10.37 17.42
C THR A 184 -7.27 10.67 18.20
N GLY A 185 -6.14 10.11 17.74
CA GLY A 185 -4.81 10.31 18.30
C GLY A 185 -4.11 11.55 17.74
N SER A 186 -2.90 11.77 18.17
CA SER A 186 -2.05 12.89 17.75
C SER A 186 -0.68 12.44 17.21
N SER A 187 -0.51 11.15 16.95
CA SER A 187 0.76 10.56 16.55
C SER A 187 1.00 10.57 15.04
N HIS A 188 -0.05 10.66 14.25
CA HIS A 188 0.03 10.76 12.79
C HIS A 188 -1.13 11.60 12.23
N SER A 189 -0.92 12.17 11.03
CA SER A 189 -1.83 13.13 10.41
C SER A 189 -3.03 12.49 9.70
N MET A 190 -3.02 11.18 9.45
CA MET A 190 -4.10 10.48 8.74
C MET A 190 -5.43 10.59 9.51
N ASN A 191 -6.53 10.87 8.80
CA ASN A 191 -7.87 10.99 9.39
C ASN A 191 -8.49 9.65 9.78
N GLY A 192 -8.10 8.60 9.09
CA GLY A 192 -8.54 7.24 9.39
C GLY A 192 -7.55 6.19 8.88
N PHE A 193 -7.69 5.00 9.40
CA PHE A 193 -6.83 3.88 9.05
C PHE A 193 -7.53 2.54 9.28
N THR A 194 -6.93 1.44 8.80
CA THR A 194 -7.46 0.10 9.07
C THR A 194 -6.86 -0.45 10.38
N VAL A 195 -7.55 -1.38 11.01
CA VAL A 195 -6.87 -2.29 11.95
C VAL A 195 -5.71 -3.00 11.24
N PRO A 196 -4.71 -3.56 11.96
CA PRO A 196 -3.73 -4.44 11.32
C PRO A 196 -4.42 -5.59 10.57
N ILE A 197 -4.16 -5.67 9.28
CA ILE A 197 -4.76 -6.68 8.38
C ILE A 197 -3.69 -7.75 8.10
N PRO A 198 -3.95 -9.01 8.45
CA PRO A 198 -3.06 -10.12 8.10
C PRO A 198 -3.23 -10.53 6.65
N VAL A 199 -2.13 -10.81 5.98
CA VAL A 199 -2.06 -11.48 4.67
C VAL A 199 -1.32 -12.79 4.84
N GLU A 200 -1.92 -13.87 4.37
CA GLU A 200 -1.29 -15.19 4.29
C GLU A 200 -1.32 -15.66 2.84
N LEU A 201 -0.16 -16.05 2.35
CA LEU A 201 0.04 -16.54 0.99
C LEU A 201 0.45 -18.00 1.03
N SER A 202 -0.29 -18.85 0.32
CA SER A 202 0.18 -20.20 0.04
C SER A 202 1.27 -20.11 -1.02
N VAL A 203 2.47 -20.53 -0.65
CA VAL A 203 3.68 -20.50 -1.48
C VAL A 203 4.32 -21.89 -1.47
N GLN A 204 5.28 -22.13 -2.37
CA GLN A 204 6.06 -23.36 -2.40
C GLN A 204 7.44 -23.07 -1.84
N CYS A 205 7.81 -23.79 -0.79
CA CYS A 205 9.12 -23.67 -0.15
C CYS A 205 10.25 -23.83 -1.19
N GLY A 206 11.20 -22.89 -1.21
CA GLY A 206 12.35 -22.90 -2.09
C GLY A 206 12.10 -22.34 -3.50
N GLU A 207 10.88 -22.03 -3.88
CA GLU A 207 10.56 -21.40 -5.15
C GLU A 207 10.67 -19.88 -5.09
N THR A 208 10.92 -19.24 -6.22
CA THR A 208 11.05 -17.78 -6.29
C THR A 208 9.71 -17.12 -6.59
N TYR A 209 9.40 -16.10 -5.82
CA TYR A 209 8.23 -15.22 -5.98
C TYR A 209 8.68 -13.79 -6.17
N HIS A 210 7.89 -13.00 -6.90
CA HIS A 210 8.08 -11.56 -7.01
C HIS A 210 6.99 -10.84 -6.21
N PHE A 211 7.38 -9.81 -5.47
CA PHE A 211 6.50 -8.96 -4.68
C PHE A 211 6.66 -7.50 -5.12
N LYS A 212 5.54 -6.84 -5.41
CA LYS A 212 5.47 -5.41 -5.74
C LYS A 212 4.53 -4.74 -4.75
N TYR A 213 5.07 -3.90 -3.88
CA TYR A 213 4.30 -2.97 -3.07
C TYR A 213 4.21 -1.64 -3.80
N ALA A 214 2.99 -1.17 -4.05
CA ALA A 214 2.76 0.08 -4.76
C ALA A 214 1.65 0.89 -4.08
N ILE A 215 1.83 2.21 -4.03
CA ILE A 215 0.83 3.19 -3.57
C ILE A 215 0.88 4.40 -4.51
N ALA A 216 -0.25 5.01 -4.79
CA ALA A 216 -0.35 6.21 -5.63
C ALA A 216 -1.57 7.05 -5.25
N CYS A 217 -1.48 8.36 -5.53
CA CYS A 217 -2.63 9.24 -5.55
C CYS A 217 -3.46 9.02 -6.83
N LEU A 218 -4.75 9.25 -6.74
CA LEU A 218 -5.64 9.29 -7.90
C LEU A 218 -5.87 10.75 -8.29
N LEU A 219 -5.40 11.11 -9.50
CA LEU A 219 -5.60 12.44 -10.08
C LEU A 219 -6.74 12.41 -11.10
N TYR A 220 -7.56 13.44 -11.06
CA TYR A 220 -8.34 13.90 -12.19
C TYR A 220 -7.56 15.00 -12.90
N THR A 221 -7.74 15.19 -14.22
CA THR A 221 -7.02 16.17 -15.08
C THR A 221 -7.26 17.65 -14.73
N SER A 222 -7.78 17.94 -13.55
CA SER A 222 -7.91 19.26 -12.94
C SER A 222 -7.10 19.26 -11.65
N PRO A 223 -6.45 20.37 -11.27
CA PRO A 223 -5.72 20.38 -9.98
C PRO A 223 -6.63 19.88 -8.88
N SER A 224 -6.16 18.90 -8.16
CA SER A 224 -6.79 18.41 -6.93
C SER A 224 -7.11 19.61 -6.04
N PRO A 225 -8.19 19.60 -5.23
CA PRO A 225 -8.36 20.59 -4.18
C PRO A 225 -7.12 20.74 -3.28
N ARG A 226 -6.21 19.73 -3.30
CA ARG A 226 -4.91 19.73 -2.63
C ARG A 226 -3.84 20.62 -3.29
N ASP A 227 -4.04 21.02 -4.57
CA ASP A 227 -3.06 21.80 -5.34
C ASP A 227 -3.35 23.31 -5.30
N ARG A 228 -4.19 23.79 -4.38
CA ARG A 228 -4.57 25.21 -4.26
C ARG A 228 -4.15 25.84 -2.96
#